data_fca840ce9fd4ea94acc9bfb5bd493a10
#
_entry.id   fca840ce9fd4ea94acc9bfb5bd493a10
#
_cell.length_a   1.000
_cell.length_b   1.000
_cell.length_c   1.000
_cell.angle_alpha   90.00
_cell.angle_beta   90.00
_cell.angle_gamma   90.00
#
_symmetry.space_group_name_H-M   'P 1'
#
loop_
_entity.id
_entity.type
_entity.pdbx_description
1 polymer ?
#
loop_
_entity_poly.entity_id
_entity_poly.type
_entity_poly.pdbx_seq_one_letter_code
_entity_poly.pdbx_strand_id
1 'polypeptide(L)'
;MCIRDRVTDPASDCFYGCGRMASGIEVPESPEEAAYYTFNKSIAHGQVRECQYYSEVEGQVRRCFVYTPVEYETSPKSKYPVLYLQHGMGEDERGWHEQGHMANILDGQIASGKCKPMIVVMDYGDCGYIHGTKKGETRDEFGASFGNILLRDIIPFVEKTFRVKTDRDHRAMAGLSWGGHQTFQITLTHLDQFAHIGAFSGAILMAPGQNITDVYGGVFSDADKFNKQVHTLFLGQGTEEGMGCDRMSQSLKEAGINHVYYASPGTHHEWLTWRRCLNEFCLLYTSPSPRDRSLS
;
A
#
# COMPACT_ATOMS: atom_id res chain seq x y z
N MET A 1 -9.84 13.17 -42.11
CA MET A 1 -9.43 13.41 -40.73
C MET A 1 -9.38 12.05 -40.07
N CYS A 2 -8.21 11.43 -39.91
CA CYS A 2 -8.09 10.16 -39.19
C CYS A 2 -8.14 10.47 -37.70
N ILE A 3 -9.27 10.27 -37.06
CA ILE A 3 -9.38 10.23 -35.63
C ILE A 3 -8.72 8.92 -35.22
N ARG A 4 -7.46 9.00 -34.71
CA ARG A 4 -6.81 7.87 -34.04
C ARG A 4 -7.29 7.87 -32.59
N ASP A 5 -8.51 7.45 -32.39
CA ASP A 5 -8.98 7.18 -31.05
C ASP A 5 -8.21 5.96 -30.51
N ARG A 6 -7.41 6.18 -29.48
CA ARG A 6 -6.77 5.08 -28.74
C ARG A 6 -7.81 4.55 -27.77
N VAL A 7 -8.56 3.57 -28.21
CA VAL A 7 -9.51 2.81 -27.41
C VAL A 7 -8.89 1.49 -26.98
N THR A 8 -9.30 0.99 -25.83
CA THR A 8 -8.92 -0.35 -25.39
C THR A 8 -9.57 -1.39 -26.30
N ASP A 9 -8.86 -2.51 -26.52
CA ASP A 9 -9.42 -3.67 -27.19
C ASP A 9 -10.48 -4.32 -26.27
N PRO A 10 -11.75 -4.39 -26.67
CA PRO A 10 -12.80 -4.98 -25.82
C PRO A 10 -12.64 -6.49 -25.62
N ALA A 11 -11.76 -7.14 -26.37
CA ALA A 11 -11.46 -8.58 -26.23
C ALA A 11 -10.27 -8.86 -25.32
N SER A 12 -9.61 -7.82 -24.78
CA SER A 12 -8.50 -7.96 -23.82
C SER A 12 -8.89 -7.45 -22.44
N ASP A 13 -8.12 -7.85 -21.42
CA ASP A 13 -8.20 -7.22 -20.12
C ASP A 13 -7.85 -5.73 -20.24
N CYS A 14 -8.60 -4.90 -19.54
CA CYS A 14 -8.42 -3.46 -19.55
C CYS A 14 -8.07 -2.97 -18.15
N PHE A 15 -6.98 -2.24 -18.05
CA PHE A 15 -6.49 -1.67 -16.80
C PHE A 15 -6.35 -0.16 -16.91
N TYR A 16 -6.53 0.53 -15.79
CA TYR A 16 -6.17 1.94 -15.70
C TYR A 16 -4.71 2.06 -15.29
N GLY A 17 -3.91 2.68 -16.14
CA GLY A 17 -2.49 2.92 -15.89
C GLY A 17 -1.95 4.04 -16.78
N CYS A 18 -0.91 4.71 -16.35
CA CYS A 18 -0.35 5.88 -17.05
C CYS A 18 -1.40 6.98 -17.35
N GLY A 19 -2.36 7.16 -16.43
CA GLY A 19 -3.42 8.16 -16.54
C GLY A 19 -4.52 7.85 -17.57
N ARG A 20 -4.67 6.61 -18.00
CA ARG A 20 -5.68 6.19 -19.00
C ARG A 20 -6.02 4.71 -18.92
N MET A 21 -7.16 4.34 -19.51
CA MET A 21 -7.46 2.93 -19.78
C MET A 21 -6.55 2.39 -20.88
N ALA A 22 -5.99 1.23 -20.68
CA ALA A 22 -5.15 0.51 -21.64
C ALA A 22 -5.51 -0.96 -21.68
N SER A 23 -5.34 -1.59 -22.83
CA SER A 23 -5.38 -3.05 -22.95
C SER A 23 -4.12 -3.64 -22.34
N GLY A 24 -4.28 -4.73 -21.60
CA GLY A 24 -3.19 -5.47 -20.97
C GLY A 24 -3.19 -6.94 -21.36
N ILE A 25 -2.02 -7.53 -21.30
CA ILE A 25 -1.83 -8.98 -21.38
C ILE A 25 -1.00 -9.35 -20.16
N GLU A 26 -1.54 -10.22 -19.32
CA GLU A 26 -0.76 -10.78 -18.22
C GLU A 26 0.05 -11.97 -18.74
N VAL A 27 1.37 -11.91 -18.55
CA VAL A 27 2.26 -13.07 -18.76
C VAL A 27 2.45 -13.71 -17.39
N PRO A 28 1.81 -14.85 -17.12
CA PRO A 28 1.88 -15.47 -15.80
C PRO A 28 3.28 -16.07 -15.57
N GLU A 29 3.67 -16.12 -14.31
CA GLU A 29 4.78 -16.98 -13.85
C GLU A 29 4.40 -18.47 -14.01
N SER A 30 5.31 -19.37 -13.67
CA SER A 30 4.96 -20.79 -13.56
C SER A 30 3.80 -20.99 -12.58
N PRO A 31 2.96 -22.02 -12.72
CA PRO A 31 1.84 -22.26 -11.82
C PRO A 31 2.23 -22.31 -10.34
N GLU A 32 3.41 -22.83 -10.04
CA GLU A 32 3.96 -22.90 -8.67
C GLU A 32 4.32 -21.52 -8.13
N GLU A 33 4.96 -20.70 -8.93
CA GLU A 33 5.37 -19.34 -8.56
C GLU A 33 4.18 -18.39 -8.50
N ALA A 34 3.18 -18.56 -9.38
CA ALA A 34 1.97 -17.75 -9.39
C ALA A 34 0.94 -18.15 -8.31
N ALA A 35 1.11 -19.30 -7.65
CA ALA A 35 0.10 -19.87 -6.74
C ALA A 35 -0.34 -18.93 -5.62
N TYR A 36 0.53 -18.00 -5.16
CA TYR A 36 0.21 -17.10 -4.06
C TYR A 36 -0.71 -15.94 -4.46
N TYR A 37 -0.82 -15.60 -5.77
CA TYR A 37 -1.67 -14.51 -6.25
C TYR A 37 -2.77 -14.94 -7.22
N THR A 38 -2.79 -16.21 -7.65
CA THR A 38 -3.85 -16.73 -8.51
C THR A 38 -5.08 -17.17 -7.72
N PHE A 39 -6.24 -17.17 -8.38
CA PHE A 39 -7.50 -17.61 -7.75
C PHE A 39 -7.44 -19.09 -7.36
N ASN A 40 -7.59 -19.38 -6.08
CA ASN A 40 -7.60 -20.75 -5.56
C ASN A 40 -9.04 -21.21 -5.28
N LYS A 41 -9.61 -22.03 -6.17
CA LYS A 41 -10.97 -22.58 -6.05
C LYS A 41 -11.23 -23.45 -4.81
N SER A 42 -10.18 -23.83 -4.07
CA SER A 42 -10.27 -24.74 -2.92
C SER A 42 -10.41 -24.02 -1.58
N ILE A 43 -10.38 -22.70 -1.57
CA ILE A 43 -10.57 -21.88 -0.38
C ILE A 43 -11.77 -20.94 -0.54
N ALA A 44 -12.29 -20.45 0.56
CA ALA A 44 -13.27 -19.37 0.53
C ALA A 44 -12.57 -18.02 0.30
N HIS A 45 -13.28 -17.09 -0.33
CA HIS A 45 -12.76 -15.79 -0.73
C HIS A 45 -13.47 -14.64 -0.01
N GLY A 46 -12.72 -13.61 0.32
CA GLY A 46 -13.23 -12.33 0.78
C GLY A 46 -13.95 -11.58 -0.35
N GLN A 47 -14.39 -10.37 -0.04
CA GLN A 47 -15.11 -9.52 -0.99
C GLN A 47 -14.41 -8.19 -1.17
N VAL A 48 -14.33 -7.71 -2.41
CA VAL A 48 -13.91 -6.34 -2.73
C VAL A 48 -15.16 -5.53 -3.06
N ARG A 49 -15.40 -4.46 -2.32
CA ARG A 49 -16.58 -3.61 -2.39
C ARG A 49 -16.21 -2.25 -2.93
N GLU A 50 -16.90 -1.81 -3.96
CA GLU A 50 -16.86 -0.42 -4.37
C GLU A 50 -17.70 0.41 -3.40
N CYS A 51 -17.10 1.45 -2.83
CA CYS A 51 -17.73 2.37 -1.89
C CYS A 51 -17.58 3.80 -2.37
N GLN A 52 -18.57 4.62 -2.05
CA GLN A 52 -18.53 6.06 -2.30
C GLN A 52 -18.63 6.80 -0.96
N TYR A 53 -17.89 7.89 -0.84
CA TYR A 53 -17.97 8.80 0.30
C TYR A 53 -17.82 10.24 -0.17
N TYR A 54 -18.32 11.18 0.62
CA TYR A 54 -18.10 12.59 0.36
C TYR A 54 -16.81 13.04 1.04
N SER A 55 -15.89 13.62 0.28
CA SER A 55 -14.68 14.23 0.81
C SER A 55 -14.95 15.69 1.16
N GLU A 56 -14.86 16.01 2.42
CA GLU A 56 -14.95 17.41 2.89
C GLU A 56 -13.69 18.21 2.48
N VAL A 57 -12.53 17.52 2.37
CA VAL A 57 -11.28 18.14 1.95
C VAL A 57 -11.33 18.60 0.50
N GLU A 58 -11.94 17.79 -0.39
CA GLU A 58 -12.05 18.13 -1.82
C GLU A 58 -13.41 18.75 -2.21
N GLY A 59 -14.42 18.63 -1.36
CA GLY A 59 -15.77 19.12 -1.65
C GLY A 59 -16.49 18.32 -2.74
N GLN A 60 -16.18 17.01 -2.87
CA GLN A 60 -16.76 16.15 -3.91
C GLN A 60 -16.92 14.71 -3.45
N VAL A 61 -17.72 13.94 -4.21
CA VAL A 61 -17.83 12.49 -4.00
C VAL A 61 -16.57 11.80 -4.52
N ARG A 62 -16.02 10.92 -3.69
CA ARG A 62 -14.89 10.04 -4.02
C ARG A 62 -15.31 8.59 -3.98
N ARG A 63 -14.52 7.75 -4.62
CA ARG A 63 -14.69 6.30 -4.65
C ARG A 63 -13.47 5.63 -4.05
N CYS A 64 -13.70 4.57 -3.28
CA CYS A 64 -12.67 3.66 -2.82
C CYS A 64 -13.11 2.21 -2.98
N PHE A 65 -12.15 1.29 -2.98
CA PHE A 65 -12.41 -0.15 -2.89
C PHE A 65 -12.01 -0.65 -1.52
N VAL A 66 -12.85 -1.50 -0.92
CA VAL A 66 -12.62 -2.05 0.41
C VAL A 66 -12.72 -3.58 0.34
N TYR A 67 -11.61 -4.25 0.61
CA TYR A 67 -11.60 -5.70 0.81
C TYR A 67 -12.03 -6.02 2.23
N THR A 68 -12.93 -6.98 2.37
CA THR A 68 -13.35 -7.58 3.64
C THR A 68 -13.05 -9.07 3.62
N PRO A 69 -12.46 -9.66 4.69
CA PRO A 69 -12.11 -11.07 4.72
C PRO A 69 -13.35 -11.96 4.77
N VAL A 70 -13.18 -13.25 4.47
CA VAL A 70 -14.25 -14.26 4.38
C VAL A 70 -15.19 -14.23 5.59
N GLU A 71 -14.63 -14.19 6.80
CA GLU A 71 -15.39 -14.22 8.03
C GLU A 71 -16.08 -12.90 8.39
N TYR A 72 -15.88 -11.85 7.61
CA TYR A 72 -16.50 -10.56 7.88
C TYR A 72 -18.02 -10.66 7.99
N GLU A 73 -18.70 -11.42 7.11
CA GLU A 73 -20.15 -11.58 7.15
C GLU A 73 -20.63 -12.54 8.23
N THR A 74 -19.83 -13.54 8.57
CA THR A 74 -20.21 -14.60 9.52
C THR A 74 -19.81 -14.28 10.97
N SER A 75 -18.95 -13.28 11.19
CA SER A 75 -18.46 -12.88 12.50
C SER A 75 -18.84 -11.42 12.83
N PRO A 76 -20.12 -11.11 13.06
CA PRO A 76 -20.61 -9.72 13.15
C PRO A 76 -20.08 -8.94 14.35
N LYS A 77 -19.50 -9.59 15.34
CA LYS A 77 -18.91 -8.95 16.54
C LYS A 77 -17.40 -8.71 16.40
N SER A 78 -16.76 -9.30 15.40
CA SER A 78 -15.32 -9.18 15.20
C SER A 78 -14.96 -7.81 14.62
N LYS A 79 -13.85 -7.25 15.09
CA LYS A 79 -13.22 -6.05 14.54
C LYS A 79 -11.86 -6.42 13.96
N TYR A 80 -11.50 -5.80 12.86
CA TYR A 80 -10.34 -6.16 12.03
C TYR A 80 -9.30 -5.04 12.00
N PRO A 81 -8.00 -5.35 11.95
CA PRO A 81 -6.98 -4.37 11.63
C PRO A 81 -7.18 -3.86 10.20
N VAL A 82 -6.64 -2.68 9.89
CA VAL A 82 -6.82 -2.02 8.59
C VAL A 82 -5.48 -1.74 7.94
N LEU A 83 -5.38 -2.08 6.66
CA LEU A 83 -4.31 -1.67 5.76
C LEU A 83 -4.87 -0.66 4.75
N TYR A 84 -4.34 0.55 4.74
CA TYR A 84 -4.53 1.52 3.66
C TYR A 84 -3.45 1.27 2.60
N LEU A 85 -3.86 0.80 1.42
CA LEU A 85 -2.97 0.30 0.38
C LEU A 85 -3.00 1.21 -0.86
N GLN A 86 -1.91 1.92 -1.10
CA GLN A 86 -1.85 2.99 -2.07
C GLN A 86 -1.21 2.56 -3.40
N HIS A 87 -1.83 2.97 -4.51
CA HIS A 87 -1.36 2.75 -5.88
C HIS A 87 -0.20 3.70 -6.26
N GLY A 88 0.41 3.48 -7.43
CA GLY A 88 1.49 4.28 -7.98
C GLY A 88 1.02 5.48 -8.83
N MET A 89 1.99 6.23 -9.33
CA MET A 89 1.72 7.38 -10.19
C MET A 89 1.03 6.94 -11.49
N GLY A 90 -0.08 7.59 -11.83
CA GLY A 90 -0.82 7.30 -13.06
C GLY A 90 -1.72 6.08 -13.00
N GLU A 91 -1.86 5.47 -11.85
CA GLU A 91 -2.81 4.41 -11.55
C GLU A 91 -4.02 4.98 -10.79
N ASP A 92 -4.95 4.13 -10.40
CA ASP A 92 -6.11 4.49 -9.59
C ASP A 92 -6.41 3.46 -8.50
N GLU A 93 -7.50 3.67 -7.77
CA GLU A 93 -7.95 2.83 -6.66
C GLU A 93 -8.25 1.38 -7.04
N ARG A 94 -8.31 1.04 -8.34
CA ARG A 94 -8.53 -0.33 -8.84
C ARG A 94 -7.26 -1.14 -8.98
N GLY A 95 -6.11 -0.48 -9.15
CA GLY A 95 -4.84 -1.13 -9.52
C GLY A 95 -4.47 -2.31 -8.64
N TRP A 96 -4.55 -2.18 -7.33
CA TRP A 96 -4.25 -3.27 -6.40
C TRP A 96 -5.25 -4.43 -6.47
N HIS A 97 -6.51 -4.15 -6.80
CA HIS A 97 -7.52 -5.19 -6.99
C HIS A 97 -7.35 -5.91 -8.33
N GLU A 98 -7.28 -5.16 -9.42
CA GLU A 98 -7.29 -5.70 -10.79
C GLU A 98 -5.93 -6.28 -11.20
N GLN A 99 -4.84 -5.54 -10.99
CA GLN A 99 -3.48 -5.93 -11.40
C GLN A 99 -2.65 -6.50 -10.24
N GLY A 100 -2.89 -5.99 -9.02
CA GLY A 100 -2.18 -6.44 -7.82
C GLY A 100 -2.63 -7.78 -7.28
N HIS A 101 -3.81 -8.28 -7.70
CA HIS A 101 -4.43 -9.52 -7.18
C HIS A 101 -4.46 -9.60 -5.65
N MET A 102 -4.54 -8.44 -4.99
CA MET A 102 -4.45 -8.30 -3.54
C MET A 102 -5.40 -9.23 -2.79
N ALA A 103 -6.65 -9.38 -3.26
CA ALA A 103 -7.63 -10.25 -2.61
C ALA A 103 -7.18 -11.72 -2.61
N ASN A 104 -6.67 -12.23 -3.74
CA ASN A 104 -6.17 -13.60 -3.83
C ASN A 104 -4.97 -13.85 -2.91
N ILE A 105 -4.05 -12.87 -2.82
CA ILE A 105 -2.88 -12.94 -1.92
C ILE A 105 -3.35 -13.06 -0.47
N LEU A 106 -4.26 -12.19 -0.04
CA LEU A 106 -4.78 -12.19 1.32
C LEU A 106 -5.58 -13.44 1.65
N ASP A 107 -6.50 -13.84 0.75
CA ASP A 107 -7.33 -15.04 0.94
C ASP A 107 -6.46 -16.29 1.12
N GLY A 108 -5.41 -16.43 0.31
CA GLY A 108 -4.46 -17.54 0.42
C GLY A 108 -3.69 -17.53 1.74
N GLN A 109 -3.22 -16.37 2.19
CA GLN A 109 -2.50 -16.23 3.46
C GLN A 109 -3.41 -16.44 4.68
N ILE A 110 -4.63 -15.90 4.64
CA ILE A 110 -5.61 -16.06 5.73
C ILE A 110 -6.02 -17.54 5.83
N ALA A 111 -6.37 -18.18 4.71
CA ALA A 111 -6.76 -19.59 4.67
C ALA A 111 -5.64 -20.53 5.15
N SER A 112 -4.37 -20.18 4.91
CA SER A 112 -3.22 -20.94 5.39
C SER A 112 -2.81 -20.61 6.84
N GLY A 113 -3.51 -19.68 7.49
CA GLY A 113 -3.20 -19.23 8.87
C GLY A 113 -1.91 -18.42 9.00
N LYS A 114 -1.31 -17.97 7.90
CA LYS A 114 -0.08 -17.17 7.88
C LYS A 114 -0.31 -15.70 8.18
N CYS A 115 -1.51 -15.21 7.88
CA CYS A 115 -1.93 -13.83 8.07
C CYS A 115 -3.25 -13.80 8.83
N LYS A 116 -3.40 -12.85 9.75
CA LYS A 116 -4.70 -12.61 10.40
C LYS A 116 -5.65 -11.90 9.45
N PRO A 117 -6.96 -12.16 9.53
CA PRO A 117 -7.95 -11.42 8.76
C PRO A 117 -7.84 -9.92 8.98
N MET A 118 -7.87 -9.16 7.87
CA MET A 118 -7.80 -7.70 7.89
C MET A 118 -8.71 -7.08 6.85
N ILE A 119 -9.01 -5.80 7.01
CA ILE A 119 -9.65 -4.97 5.98
C ILE A 119 -8.56 -4.24 5.22
N VAL A 120 -8.69 -4.16 3.88
CA VAL A 120 -7.80 -3.35 3.04
C VAL A 120 -8.61 -2.28 2.33
N VAL A 121 -8.12 -1.05 2.40
CA VAL A 121 -8.75 0.12 1.79
C VAL A 121 -7.83 0.66 0.70
N MET A 122 -8.35 0.78 -0.50
CA MET A 122 -7.67 1.31 -1.69
C MET A 122 -8.42 2.55 -2.16
N ASP A 123 -7.77 3.69 -2.14
CA ASP A 123 -8.36 4.97 -2.55
C ASP A 123 -7.51 5.63 -3.62
N TYR A 124 -8.11 6.59 -4.33
CA TYR A 124 -7.45 7.35 -5.38
C TYR A 124 -6.50 8.40 -4.78
N GLY A 125 -5.21 8.16 -4.85
CA GLY A 125 -4.18 9.01 -4.26
C GLY A 125 -3.67 10.14 -5.15
N ASP A 126 -4.17 10.25 -6.40
CA ASP A 126 -3.85 11.38 -7.28
C ASP A 126 -4.82 12.54 -7.02
N CYS A 127 -4.36 13.52 -6.27
CA CYS A 127 -5.16 14.71 -5.93
C CYS A 127 -5.08 15.78 -7.02
N GLY A 128 -5.04 15.39 -8.30
CA GLY A 128 -5.06 16.27 -9.46
C GLY A 128 -3.68 16.63 -10.03
N TYR A 129 -2.61 15.98 -9.56
CA TYR A 129 -1.25 16.23 -10.04
C TYR A 129 -1.06 15.81 -11.52
N ILE A 130 -1.50 14.59 -11.87
CA ILE A 130 -1.34 14.06 -13.24
C ILE A 130 -2.29 14.71 -14.22
N HIS A 131 -3.49 15.08 -13.77
CA HIS A 131 -4.50 15.71 -14.60
C HIS A 131 -4.37 17.24 -14.71
N GLY A 132 -3.34 17.84 -14.08
CA GLY A 132 -3.04 19.26 -14.20
C GLY A 132 -4.10 20.21 -13.64
N THR A 133 -4.99 19.73 -12.79
CA THR A 133 -6.05 20.51 -12.17
C THR A 133 -5.55 21.42 -11.06
N LYS A 134 -4.42 21.10 -10.44
CA LYS A 134 -3.74 21.94 -9.45
C LYS A 134 -2.37 22.38 -9.99
N LYS A 135 -2.34 23.54 -10.61
CA LYS A 135 -1.09 24.18 -11.02
C LYS A 135 -0.38 24.80 -9.82
N GLY A 136 0.88 24.42 -9.61
CA GLY A 136 1.79 25.07 -8.66
C GLY A 136 2.05 24.35 -7.34
N GLU A 137 1.48 23.16 -7.12
CA GLU A 137 1.86 22.34 -5.96
C GLU A 137 3.23 21.68 -6.19
N THR A 138 4.07 21.72 -5.18
CA THR A 138 5.33 20.96 -5.15
C THR A 138 5.07 19.48 -4.89
N ARG A 139 6.06 18.62 -5.15
CA ARG A 139 5.96 17.18 -4.81
C ARG A 139 5.60 16.93 -3.35
N ASP A 140 6.08 17.78 -2.46
CA ASP A 140 5.82 17.64 -1.01
C ASP A 140 4.38 18.02 -0.66
N GLU A 141 3.81 19.01 -1.32
CA GLU A 141 2.41 19.42 -1.13
C GLU A 141 1.42 18.37 -1.65
N PHE A 142 1.80 17.64 -2.70
CA PHE A 142 0.97 16.58 -3.27
C PHE A 142 0.72 15.41 -2.30
N GLY A 143 1.74 14.91 -1.63
CA GLY A 143 1.55 13.88 -0.59
C GLY A 143 0.76 14.43 0.60
N ALA A 144 0.96 15.69 0.97
CA ALA A 144 0.20 16.34 2.02
C ALA A 144 -1.28 16.47 1.68
N SER A 145 -1.64 16.73 0.41
CA SER A 145 -3.03 16.78 -0.06
C SER A 145 -3.74 15.44 0.15
N PHE A 146 -3.13 14.32 -0.28
CA PHE A 146 -3.70 13.00 -0.04
C PHE A 146 -3.71 12.65 1.46
N GLY A 147 -2.67 13.04 2.20
CA GLY A 147 -2.62 12.85 3.65
C GLY A 147 -3.80 13.50 4.37
N ASN A 148 -4.19 14.69 3.97
CA ASN A 148 -5.39 15.36 4.51
C ASN A 148 -6.67 14.57 4.22
N ILE A 149 -6.83 14.06 2.98
CA ILE A 149 -7.99 13.24 2.61
C ILE A 149 -7.99 11.94 3.42
N LEU A 150 -6.85 11.25 3.50
CA LEU A 150 -6.73 10.00 4.26
C LEU A 150 -7.11 10.20 5.74
N LEU A 151 -6.55 11.20 6.39
CA LEU A 151 -6.73 11.41 7.82
C LEU A 151 -8.10 11.99 8.19
N ARG A 152 -8.66 12.84 7.35
CA ARG A 152 -9.89 13.60 7.68
C ARG A 152 -11.15 13.02 7.06
N ASP A 153 -11.05 12.28 5.96
CA ASP A 153 -12.20 11.75 5.24
C ASP A 153 -12.20 10.21 5.21
N ILE A 154 -11.12 9.56 4.71
CA ILE A 154 -11.10 8.11 4.48
C ILE A 154 -11.11 7.34 5.81
N ILE A 155 -10.20 7.64 6.73
CA ILE A 155 -10.13 6.94 8.03
C ILE A 155 -11.46 7.07 8.79
N PRO A 156 -12.04 8.26 8.98
CA PRO A 156 -13.35 8.41 9.62
C PRO A 156 -14.48 7.67 8.89
N PHE A 157 -14.50 7.69 7.55
CA PHE A 157 -15.48 6.96 6.76
C PHE A 157 -15.37 5.44 7.01
N VAL A 158 -14.16 4.89 6.97
CA VAL A 158 -13.90 3.46 7.19
C VAL A 158 -14.29 3.04 8.61
N GLU A 159 -13.90 3.82 9.63
CA GLU A 159 -14.23 3.55 11.03
C GLU A 159 -15.73 3.60 11.33
N LYS A 160 -16.47 4.46 10.64
CA LYS A 160 -17.92 4.57 10.74
C LYS A 160 -18.65 3.43 10.01
N THR A 161 -18.10 2.96 8.88
CA THR A 161 -18.80 2.07 7.95
C THR A 161 -18.46 0.61 8.18
N PHE A 162 -17.23 0.33 8.58
CA PHE A 162 -16.71 -1.04 8.72
C PHE A 162 -16.32 -1.36 10.17
N ARG A 163 -16.36 -2.65 10.50
CA ARG A 163 -15.94 -3.16 11.81
C ARG A 163 -14.43 -3.23 11.90
N VAL A 164 -13.81 -2.12 12.20
CA VAL A 164 -12.35 -1.98 12.29
C VAL A 164 -11.89 -1.72 13.72
N LYS A 165 -10.65 -2.07 14.01
CA LYS A 165 -9.91 -1.60 15.17
C LYS A 165 -9.38 -0.22 14.86
N THR A 166 -9.60 0.75 15.75
CA THR A 166 -9.34 2.17 15.49
C THR A 166 -8.02 2.68 16.06
N ASP A 167 -7.34 1.84 16.84
CA ASP A 167 -6.06 2.20 17.42
C ASP A 167 -4.92 2.09 16.40
N ARG A 168 -3.83 2.83 16.66
CA ARG A 168 -2.66 2.89 15.77
C ARG A 168 -1.97 1.54 15.57
N ASP A 169 -2.00 0.68 16.58
CA ASP A 169 -1.30 -0.61 16.55
C ASP A 169 -1.99 -1.62 15.62
N HIS A 170 -3.20 -1.30 15.19
CA HIS A 170 -3.97 -2.07 14.21
C HIS A 170 -4.22 -1.29 12.91
N ARG A 171 -3.43 -0.24 12.68
CA ARG A 171 -3.51 0.57 11.45
C ARG A 171 -2.18 0.55 10.72
N ALA A 172 -2.23 0.11 9.47
CA ALA A 172 -1.10 0.08 8.55
C ALA A 172 -1.35 0.98 7.34
N MET A 173 -0.27 1.48 6.77
CA MET A 173 -0.28 2.05 5.42
C MET A 173 0.86 1.44 4.62
N ALA A 174 0.58 1.06 3.38
CA ALA A 174 1.59 0.62 2.43
C ALA A 174 1.25 1.12 1.02
N GLY A 175 2.24 1.12 0.13
CA GLY A 175 2.00 1.53 -1.24
C GLY A 175 3.16 1.22 -2.16
N LEU A 176 2.85 1.19 -3.46
CA LEU A 176 3.83 0.96 -4.51
C LEU A 176 4.31 2.27 -5.13
N SER A 177 5.58 2.34 -5.51
CA SER A 177 6.15 3.46 -6.27
C SER A 177 5.84 4.83 -5.61
N TRP A 178 5.07 5.68 -6.28
CA TRP A 178 4.59 6.95 -5.72
C TRP A 178 3.75 6.75 -4.44
N GLY A 179 2.91 5.72 -4.39
CA GLY A 179 2.16 5.35 -3.19
C GLY A 179 3.07 4.94 -2.02
N GLY A 180 4.24 4.37 -2.29
CA GLY A 180 5.27 4.13 -1.28
C GLY A 180 5.87 5.43 -0.74
N HIS A 181 6.12 6.42 -1.62
CA HIS A 181 6.55 7.76 -1.21
C HIS A 181 5.47 8.46 -0.36
N GLN A 182 4.20 8.43 -0.80
CA GLN A 182 3.06 8.96 -0.02
C GLN A 182 2.94 8.27 1.34
N THR A 183 3.17 6.95 1.39
CA THR A 183 3.16 6.19 2.64
C THR A 183 4.17 6.74 3.63
N PHE A 184 5.42 6.95 3.23
CA PHE A 184 6.42 7.55 4.11
C PHE A 184 6.05 8.97 4.54
N GLN A 185 5.65 9.81 3.61
CA GLN A 185 5.32 11.19 3.88
C GLN A 185 4.17 11.32 4.89
N ILE A 186 3.15 10.49 4.77
CA ILE A 186 1.99 10.52 5.66
C ILE A 186 2.32 9.87 7.00
N THR A 187 2.84 8.65 6.99
CA THR A 187 2.97 7.88 8.24
C THR A 187 4.10 8.38 9.13
N LEU A 188 5.24 8.79 8.54
CA LEU A 188 6.38 9.28 9.32
C LEU A 188 6.14 10.65 9.96
N THR A 189 5.16 11.41 9.45
CA THR A 189 4.69 12.66 10.08
C THR A 189 3.51 12.46 11.03
N HIS A 190 2.92 11.24 11.07
CA HIS A 190 1.76 10.89 11.89
C HIS A 190 1.92 9.52 12.56
N LEU A 191 3.04 9.33 13.27
CA LEU A 191 3.31 8.08 14.01
C LEU A 191 2.31 7.83 15.15
N ASP A 192 1.55 8.83 15.56
CA ASP A 192 0.41 8.69 16.47
C ASP A 192 -0.79 7.95 15.83
N GLN A 193 -0.83 7.89 14.48
CA GLN A 193 -1.90 7.24 13.72
C GLN A 193 -1.52 5.87 13.17
N PHE A 194 -0.25 5.61 12.89
CA PHE A 194 0.22 4.39 12.22
C PHE A 194 1.36 3.72 12.98
N ALA A 195 1.30 2.39 13.10
CA ALA A 195 2.37 1.57 13.69
C ALA A 195 3.04 0.63 12.68
N HIS A 196 2.45 0.45 11.49
CA HIS A 196 2.96 -0.45 10.46
C HIS A 196 3.05 0.30 9.12
N ILE A 197 4.22 0.27 8.51
CA ILE A 197 4.58 1.10 7.36
C ILE A 197 5.24 0.22 6.31
N GLY A 198 4.75 0.23 5.07
CA GLY A 198 5.30 -0.55 3.96
C GLY A 198 5.49 0.30 2.70
N ALA A 199 6.67 0.24 2.09
CA ALA A 199 6.92 0.87 0.81
C ALA A 199 7.51 -0.12 -0.18
N PHE A 200 6.88 -0.24 -1.34
CA PHE A 200 7.25 -1.15 -2.41
C PHE A 200 7.75 -0.33 -3.61
N SER A 201 9.02 -0.45 -3.95
CA SER A 201 9.68 0.35 -4.98
C SER A 201 9.48 1.87 -4.79
N GLY A 202 9.42 2.32 -3.53
CA GLY A 202 9.24 3.73 -3.15
C GLY A 202 10.19 4.06 -2.01
N ALA A 203 11.18 4.93 -2.25
CA ALA A 203 12.11 5.42 -1.23
C ALA A 203 11.74 6.83 -0.78
N ILE A 204 12.26 7.22 0.36
CA ILE A 204 12.22 8.62 0.82
C ILE A 204 13.03 9.47 -0.17
N LEU A 205 12.43 10.55 -0.65
CA LEU A 205 13.11 11.51 -1.50
C LEU A 205 13.96 12.43 -0.62
N MET A 206 15.29 12.28 -0.71
CA MET A 206 16.25 13.11 0.02
C MET A 206 16.92 14.10 -0.93
N ALA A 207 17.20 15.30 -0.41
CA ALA A 207 18.03 16.25 -1.10
C ALA A 207 19.50 15.76 -1.12
N PRO A 208 20.32 16.17 -2.11
CA PRO A 208 21.74 15.84 -2.13
C PRO A 208 22.42 16.26 -0.82
N GLY A 209 23.10 15.29 -0.15
CA GLY A 209 23.79 15.52 1.13
C GLY A 209 22.92 15.55 2.38
N GLN A 210 21.61 15.33 2.25
CA GLN A 210 20.71 15.19 3.38
C GLN A 210 20.91 13.82 4.06
N ASN A 211 20.97 13.79 5.39
CA ASN A 211 21.01 12.55 6.14
C ASN A 211 19.59 11.99 6.35
N ILE A 212 19.48 10.66 6.45
CA ILE A 212 18.20 10.00 6.75
C ILE A 212 17.62 10.44 8.09
N THR A 213 18.45 10.83 9.04
CA THR A 213 18.03 11.32 10.35
C THR A 213 17.40 12.71 10.32
N ASP A 214 17.56 13.46 9.23
CA ASP A 214 17.05 14.83 9.11
C ASP A 214 15.68 14.91 8.41
N VAL A 215 15.22 13.78 7.83
CA VAL A 215 13.94 13.76 7.10
C VAL A 215 12.74 13.80 8.06
N TYR A 216 11.63 14.30 7.58
CA TYR A 216 10.36 14.37 8.31
C TYR A 216 10.50 14.90 9.74
N GLY A 217 11.24 16.02 9.90
CA GLY A 217 11.43 16.65 11.19
C GLY A 217 12.31 15.88 12.16
N GLY A 218 13.20 15.03 11.64
CA GLY A 218 14.13 14.25 12.45
C GLY A 218 13.52 12.99 13.05
N VAL A 219 12.53 12.39 12.38
CA VAL A 219 11.81 11.21 12.88
C VAL A 219 12.74 10.03 13.22
N PHE A 220 13.87 9.91 12.52
CA PHE A 220 14.88 8.86 12.75
C PHE A 220 16.07 9.30 13.63
N SER A 221 16.04 10.50 14.20
CA SER A 221 17.15 11.01 15.04
C SER A 221 17.26 10.31 16.41
N ASP A 222 16.17 9.70 16.88
CA ASP A 222 16.10 8.88 18.10
C ASP A 222 15.61 7.48 17.73
N ALA A 223 16.58 6.59 17.44
CA ALA A 223 16.29 5.22 17.01
C ALA A 223 15.50 4.42 18.06
N ASP A 224 15.81 4.56 19.33
CA ASP A 224 15.12 3.84 20.40
C ASP A 224 13.66 4.25 20.49
N LYS A 225 13.37 5.54 20.37
CA LYS A 225 12.01 6.07 20.34
C LYS A 225 11.26 5.57 19.12
N PHE A 226 11.85 5.68 17.93
CA PHE A 226 11.24 5.21 16.68
C PHE A 226 10.93 3.71 16.74
N ASN A 227 11.92 2.89 17.12
CA ASN A 227 11.78 1.43 17.18
C ASN A 227 10.75 0.95 18.22
N LYS A 228 10.44 1.78 19.23
CA LYS A 228 9.35 1.51 20.18
C LYS A 228 7.98 1.85 19.59
N GLN A 229 7.91 2.86 18.73
CA GLN A 229 6.66 3.33 18.14
C GLN A 229 6.26 2.57 16.89
N VAL A 230 7.20 2.23 16.02
CA VAL A 230 6.93 1.55 14.75
C VAL A 230 7.17 0.06 14.91
N HIS A 231 6.11 -0.72 14.75
CA HIS A 231 6.15 -2.18 14.91
C HIS A 231 6.67 -2.87 13.64
N THR A 232 6.34 -2.30 12.47
CA THR A 232 6.82 -2.80 11.17
C THR A 232 7.20 -1.62 10.30
N LEU A 233 8.45 -1.58 9.85
CA LEU A 233 8.92 -0.77 8.75
C LEU A 233 9.45 -1.71 7.68
N PHE A 234 8.79 -1.74 6.53
CA PHE A 234 9.11 -2.62 5.42
C PHE A 234 9.48 -1.83 4.18
N LEU A 235 10.55 -2.25 3.54
CA LEU A 235 11.02 -1.74 2.25
C LEU A 235 11.18 -2.91 1.29
N GLY A 236 10.62 -2.80 0.10
CA GLY A 236 10.81 -3.82 -0.94
C GLY A 236 11.05 -3.19 -2.29
N GLN A 237 11.84 -3.85 -3.13
CA GLN A 237 12.02 -3.48 -4.53
C GLN A 237 12.48 -4.69 -5.35
N GLY A 238 12.39 -4.60 -6.68
CA GLY A 238 12.98 -5.56 -7.59
C GLY A 238 14.51 -5.45 -7.62
N THR A 239 15.20 -6.57 -7.86
CA THR A 239 16.67 -6.55 -7.98
C THR A 239 17.15 -5.86 -9.23
N GLU A 240 16.29 -5.76 -10.26
CA GLU A 240 16.60 -5.16 -11.57
C GLU A 240 16.11 -3.71 -11.69
N GLU A 241 15.62 -3.11 -10.57
CA GLU A 241 15.21 -1.70 -10.54
C GLU A 241 16.13 -0.87 -9.64
N GLY A 242 16.25 0.42 -9.93
CA GLY A 242 17.14 1.33 -9.20
C GLY A 242 16.39 2.35 -8.35
N MET A 243 15.33 1.95 -7.63
CA MET A 243 14.46 2.87 -6.89
C MET A 243 15.04 3.36 -5.55
N GLY A 244 16.21 2.84 -5.14
CA GLY A 244 16.96 3.34 -3.98
C GLY A 244 16.50 2.81 -2.62
N CYS A 245 15.59 1.81 -2.58
CA CYS A 245 15.19 1.18 -1.31
C CYS A 245 16.36 0.43 -0.65
N ASP A 246 17.27 -0.11 -1.42
CA ASP A 246 18.51 -0.73 -0.96
C ASP A 246 19.42 0.28 -0.21
N ARG A 247 19.65 1.45 -0.83
CA ARG A 247 20.43 2.53 -0.22
C ARG A 247 19.74 3.10 1.01
N MET A 248 18.42 3.27 0.93
CA MET A 248 17.64 3.70 2.09
C MET A 248 17.73 2.68 3.23
N SER A 249 17.63 1.39 2.94
CA SER A 249 17.81 0.32 3.94
C SER A 249 19.18 0.41 4.61
N GLN A 250 20.24 0.63 3.84
CA GLN A 250 21.58 0.80 4.41
C GLN A 250 21.65 2.03 5.34
N SER A 251 21.10 3.17 4.94
CA SER A 251 21.07 4.39 5.76
C SER A 251 20.26 4.21 7.04
N LEU A 252 19.11 3.50 6.98
CA LEU A 252 18.31 3.18 8.16
C LEU A 252 19.05 2.25 9.12
N LYS A 253 19.78 1.25 8.58
CA LYS A 253 20.60 0.34 9.38
C LYS A 253 21.72 1.10 10.11
N GLU A 254 22.39 2.02 9.43
CA GLU A 254 23.44 2.87 10.02
C GLU A 254 22.86 3.79 11.11
N ALA A 255 21.63 4.27 10.94
CA ALA A 255 20.91 5.05 11.96
C ALA A 255 20.30 4.20 13.09
N GLY A 256 20.49 2.87 13.11
CA GLY A 256 19.94 1.98 14.14
C GLY A 256 18.44 1.75 14.07
N ILE A 257 17.81 2.01 12.93
CA ILE A 257 16.37 1.86 12.72
C ILE A 257 16.03 0.41 12.35
N ASN A 258 15.16 -0.20 13.13
CA ASN A 258 14.63 -1.54 12.86
C ASN A 258 13.72 -1.52 11.62
N HIS A 259 14.06 -2.32 10.62
CA HIS A 259 13.28 -2.45 9.39
C HIS A 259 13.53 -3.80 8.73
N VAL A 260 12.65 -4.16 7.81
CA VAL A 260 12.80 -5.31 6.91
C VAL A 260 13.03 -4.79 5.50
N TYR A 261 14.06 -5.29 4.85
CA TYR A 261 14.30 -5.05 3.42
C TYR A 261 14.13 -6.35 2.64
N TYR A 262 13.29 -6.29 1.60
CA TYR A 262 13.03 -7.40 0.69
C TYR A 262 13.46 -7.04 -0.73
N ALA A 263 14.36 -7.81 -1.29
CA ALA A 263 14.78 -7.71 -2.69
C ALA A 263 14.05 -8.80 -3.50
N SER A 264 13.10 -8.42 -4.35
CA SER A 264 12.37 -9.33 -5.23
C SER A 264 13.29 -9.78 -6.37
N PRO A 265 13.69 -11.06 -6.43
CA PRO A 265 14.72 -11.49 -7.37
C PRO A 265 14.22 -11.48 -8.82
N GLY A 266 15.05 -10.94 -9.74
CA GLY A 266 14.83 -10.94 -11.19
C GLY A 266 13.66 -10.09 -11.64
N THR A 267 13.18 -9.13 -10.81
CA THR A 267 12.04 -8.30 -11.15
C THR A 267 12.41 -6.81 -11.23
N HIS A 268 11.62 -6.07 -12.02
CA HIS A 268 11.75 -4.65 -12.27
C HIS A 268 10.70 -3.83 -11.51
N HIS A 269 10.45 -2.59 -11.98
CA HIS A 269 9.39 -1.71 -11.47
C HIS A 269 8.05 -2.13 -12.05
N GLU A 270 7.45 -3.18 -11.50
CA GLU A 270 6.33 -3.91 -12.09
C GLU A 270 5.46 -4.60 -11.04
N TRP A 271 4.25 -5.02 -11.45
CA TRP A 271 3.28 -5.66 -10.57
C TRP A 271 3.78 -6.93 -9.90
N LEU A 272 4.65 -7.72 -10.55
CA LEU A 272 5.23 -8.91 -9.94
C LEU A 272 6.05 -8.56 -8.70
N THR A 273 6.89 -7.52 -8.77
CA THR A 273 7.61 -6.98 -7.62
C THR A 273 6.66 -6.61 -6.49
N TRP A 274 5.61 -5.85 -6.81
CA TRP A 274 4.70 -5.31 -5.80
C TRP A 274 3.78 -6.38 -5.19
N ARG A 275 3.34 -7.38 -5.97
CA ARG A 275 2.62 -8.56 -5.47
C ARG A 275 3.47 -9.32 -4.44
N ARG A 276 4.74 -9.57 -4.75
CA ARG A 276 5.69 -10.24 -3.84
C ARG A 276 5.93 -9.39 -2.59
N CYS A 277 6.13 -8.08 -2.73
CA CYS A 277 6.27 -7.18 -1.59
C CYS A 277 5.03 -7.17 -0.68
N LEU A 278 3.82 -7.13 -1.26
CA LEU A 278 2.58 -7.19 -0.49
C LEU A 278 2.46 -8.51 0.27
N ASN A 279 2.79 -9.63 -0.41
CA ASN A 279 2.80 -10.96 0.21
C ASN A 279 3.68 -10.99 1.47
N GLU A 280 4.91 -10.50 1.38
CA GLU A 280 5.85 -10.44 2.51
C GLU A 280 5.40 -9.45 3.60
N PHE A 281 4.91 -8.27 3.21
CA PHE A 281 4.44 -7.27 4.15
C PHE A 281 3.26 -7.75 5.00
N CYS A 282 2.28 -8.43 4.40
CA CYS A 282 1.10 -8.92 5.12
C CYS A 282 1.46 -9.96 6.19
N LEU A 283 2.48 -10.79 5.95
CA LEU A 283 3.01 -11.74 6.92
C LEU A 283 3.58 -11.02 8.17
N LEU A 284 4.21 -9.87 7.97
CA LEU A 284 4.82 -9.09 9.05
C LEU A 284 3.76 -8.29 9.82
N TYR A 285 2.84 -7.65 9.10
CA TYR A 285 1.82 -6.77 9.69
C TYR A 285 0.92 -7.51 10.69
N THR A 286 0.58 -8.75 10.42
CA THR A 286 -0.35 -9.51 11.26
C THR A 286 0.32 -10.59 12.11
N SER A 287 1.61 -10.77 11.99
CA SER A 287 2.38 -11.65 12.87
C SER A 287 2.38 -11.11 14.31
N PRO A 288 2.48 -11.98 15.34
CA PRO A 288 2.82 -11.54 16.68
C PRO A 288 4.11 -10.71 16.62
N SER A 289 4.12 -9.60 17.36
CA SER A 289 5.31 -8.73 17.45
C SER A 289 6.58 -9.58 17.70
N PRO A 290 7.75 -9.18 17.19
CA PRO A 290 9.02 -9.82 17.54
C PRO A 290 9.22 -9.99 19.06
N ARG A 291 8.56 -9.14 19.87
CA ARG A 291 8.52 -9.26 21.34
C ARG A 291 7.75 -10.49 21.80
N ASP A 292 6.73 -10.93 21.05
CA ASP A 292 5.91 -12.12 21.38
C ASP A 292 6.60 -13.41 20.97
N ARG A 293 7.58 -13.35 20.03
CA ARG A 293 8.37 -14.52 19.60
C ARG A 293 9.51 -14.88 20.55
N SER A 294 9.90 -13.97 21.45
CA SER A 294 10.95 -14.22 22.45
C SER A 294 10.45 -14.91 23.71
N LEU A 295 9.15 -15.24 23.78
CA LEU A 295 8.50 -15.90 24.91
C LEU A 295 8.00 -17.32 24.59
N SER A 296 8.34 -17.88 23.43
CA SER A 296 8.00 -19.27 23.05
C SER A 296 9.23 -20.12 22.85
#